data_1c921d08b06fb9e3234eff336953dcd7
#
_entry.id   1c921d08b06fb9e3234eff336953dcd7
#
_cell.length_a   1.000
_cell.length_b   1.000
_cell.length_c   1.000
_cell.angle_alpha   90.00
_cell.angle_beta   90.00
_cell.angle_gamma   90.00
#
_symmetry.space_group_name_H-M   'P 1'
#
loop_
_entity.id
_entity.type
_entity.pdbx_description
1 polymer ?
#
loop_
_entity_poly.entity_id
_entity_poly.type
_entity_poly.pdbx_seq_one_letter_code
_entity_poly.pdbx_strand_id
1 'polypeptide(L)'
;MVDALEDDRVGRFRVTTRTGTRYFLDLDRRLIRREPAFTGSSALMRRDGQDLDLVFLRQCRLGAPLVVLIDLRIRGACWTQRTSADVTRIRLARGAS
;
A
#
# COMPACT_ATOMS: atom_id res chain seq x y z
N MET A 1 4.22 3.13 17.95
CA MET A 1 3.06 2.92 17.07
C MET A 1 3.01 3.99 16.00
N VAL A 2 2.71 3.61 14.79
CA VAL A 2 2.68 4.56 13.68
C VAL A 2 1.23 4.89 13.38
N ASP A 3 0.90 6.18 13.39
CA ASP A 3 -0.47 6.63 13.12
C ASP A 3 -0.64 7.11 11.69
N ALA A 4 0.42 7.54 11.06
CA ALA A 4 0.39 8.03 9.70
C ALA A 4 1.76 7.92 9.05
N LEU A 5 1.76 7.84 7.73
CA LEU A 5 2.96 7.87 6.91
C LEU A 5 2.80 8.97 5.87
N GLU A 6 3.91 9.64 5.57
CA GLU A 6 3.96 10.66 4.54
C GLU A 6 4.92 10.24 3.44
N ASP A 7 4.81 10.87 2.29
CA ASP A 7 5.57 10.46 1.12
C ASP A 7 7.08 10.56 1.29
N ASP A 8 7.54 11.45 2.14
CA ASP A 8 8.97 11.60 2.41
C ASP A 8 9.50 10.67 3.49
N ARG A 9 8.64 9.83 4.06
CA ARG A 9 9.06 8.85 5.07
C ARG A 9 9.92 7.78 4.42
N VAL A 10 10.86 7.24 5.18
CA VAL A 10 11.70 6.11 4.75
C VAL A 10 11.38 4.90 5.61
N GLY A 11 11.76 3.72 5.12
CA GLY A 11 11.55 2.48 5.83
C GLY A 11 10.53 1.59 5.13
N ARG A 12 10.24 0.48 5.76
CA ARG A 12 9.27 -0.49 5.26
C ARG A 12 8.13 -0.63 6.24
N PHE A 13 6.91 -0.63 5.73
CA PHE A 13 5.73 -0.64 6.58
C PHE A 13 4.70 -1.61 6.05
N ARG A 14 3.93 -2.19 6.98
CA ARG A 14 2.76 -2.98 6.64
C ARG A 14 1.52 -2.21 7.05
N VAL A 15 0.63 -2.01 6.10
CA VAL A 15 -0.62 -1.28 6.31
C VAL A 15 -1.77 -2.26 6.15
N THR A 16 -2.63 -2.35 7.16
CA THR A 16 -3.80 -3.21 7.13
C THR A 16 -5.05 -2.36 7.07
N THR A 17 -6.01 -2.78 6.26
CA THR A 17 -7.27 -2.06 6.11
C THR A 17 -8.42 -2.81 6.78
N ARG A 18 -9.54 -2.13 6.87
CA ARG A 18 -10.74 -2.66 7.52
C ARG A 18 -11.25 -3.96 6.89
N THR A 19 -11.02 -4.15 5.60
CA THR A 19 -11.43 -5.38 4.91
C THR A 19 -10.42 -6.51 5.08
N GLY A 20 -9.33 -6.28 5.79
CA GLY A 20 -8.30 -7.29 5.98
C GLY A 20 -7.21 -7.27 4.91
N THR A 21 -7.35 -6.46 3.88
CA THR A 21 -6.31 -6.31 2.87
C THR A 21 -5.08 -5.69 3.49
N ARG A 22 -3.92 -6.19 3.14
CA ARG A 22 -2.64 -5.68 3.61
C ARG A 22 -1.85 -5.11 2.46
N TYR A 23 -1.16 -4.00 2.74
CA TYR A 23 -0.25 -3.40 1.79
C TYR A 23 1.13 -3.37 2.40
N PHE A 24 2.11 -3.82 1.65
CA PHE A 24 3.50 -3.74 2.05
C PHE A 24 4.10 -2.54 1.31
N LEU A 25 4.54 -1.55 2.07
CA LEU A 25 5.13 -0.32 1.52
C LEU A 25 6.62 -0.31 1.80
N ASP A 26 7.42 -0.36 0.76
CA ASP A 26 8.86 -0.18 0.88
C ASP A 26 9.19 1.23 0.40
N LEU A 27 9.27 2.15 1.34
CA LEU A 27 9.52 3.55 1.04
C LEU A 27 10.98 3.84 0.71
N ASP A 28 11.88 2.90 1.04
CA ASP A 28 13.27 3.02 0.63
C ASP A 28 13.45 2.72 -0.85
N ARG A 29 12.75 1.71 -1.35
CA ARG A 29 12.82 1.31 -2.75
C ARG A 29 11.67 1.84 -3.58
N ARG A 30 10.72 2.48 -2.97
CA ARG A 30 9.51 3.01 -3.62
C ARG A 30 8.74 1.89 -4.32
N LEU A 31 8.38 0.89 -3.52
CA LEU A 31 7.58 -0.25 -3.98
C LEU A 31 6.36 -0.43 -3.09
N ILE A 32 5.30 -0.95 -3.68
CA ILE A 32 4.08 -1.31 -2.96
C ILE A 32 3.59 -2.66 -3.44
N ARG A 33 3.18 -3.52 -2.50
CA ARG A 33 2.58 -4.81 -2.80
C ARG A 33 1.26 -4.94 -2.06
N ARG A 34 0.20 -5.30 -2.78
CA ARG A 34 -1.10 -5.56 -2.17
C ARG A 34 -1.26 -7.04 -1.93
N GLU A 35 -1.64 -7.40 -0.72
CA GLU A 35 -1.97 -8.76 -0.34
C GLU A 35 -3.42 -8.80 0.11
N PRO A 36 -4.34 -9.37 -0.68
CA PRO A 36 -5.74 -9.42 -0.31
C PRO A 36 -5.96 -10.29 0.92
N ALA A 37 -7.06 -10.07 1.59
CA ALA A 37 -7.42 -10.87 2.75
C ALA A 37 -7.56 -12.34 2.37
N PHE A 38 -7.15 -13.20 3.28
CA PHE A 38 -7.20 -14.62 3.05
C PHE A 38 -8.64 -15.12 2.89
N THR A 39 -9.57 -14.53 3.61
CA THR A 39 -10.98 -14.85 3.53
C THR A 39 -11.74 -13.63 3.07
N GLY A 40 -12.29 -13.73 2.01
CA GLY A 40 -13.41 -13.16 1.41
C GLY A 40 -13.82 -11.74 1.39
N SER A 41 -13.40 -10.86 2.23
CA SER A 41 -13.90 -9.49 2.12
C SER A 41 -13.12 -8.62 1.16
N SER A 42 -11.98 -9.09 0.73
CA SER A 42 -11.08 -8.32 -0.10
C SER A 42 -11.13 -8.88 -1.52
N ALA A 43 -11.57 -8.10 -2.46
CA ALA A 43 -11.60 -8.53 -3.85
C ALA A 43 -10.18 -8.64 -4.40
N LEU A 44 -9.95 -9.63 -5.26
CA LEU A 44 -8.69 -9.74 -5.97
C LEU A 44 -8.59 -8.62 -7.00
N MET A 45 -7.42 -8.04 -7.08
CA MET A 45 -7.12 -7.01 -8.07
C MET A 45 -5.98 -7.49 -8.96
N ARG A 46 -5.88 -6.85 -10.11
CA ARG A 46 -4.79 -7.13 -11.03
C ARG A 46 -3.45 -6.89 -10.35
N ARG A 47 -2.54 -7.83 -10.50
CA ARG A 47 -1.18 -7.76 -9.95
C ARG A 47 -1.10 -7.79 -8.43
N ASP A 48 -2.09 -8.38 -7.77
CA ASP A 48 -1.97 -8.67 -6.36
C ASP A 48 -0.77 -9.60 -6.12
N GLY A 49 -0.07 -9.36 -5.02
CA GLY A 49 1.12 -10.13 -4.69
C GLY A 49 2.38 -9.73 -5.41
N GLN A 50 2.31 -8.76 -6.31
CA GLN A 50 3.49 -8.26 -7.02
C GLN A 50 3.92 -6.91 -6.50
N ASP A 51 5.23 -6.67 -6.52
CA ASP A 51 5.76 -5.36 -6.20
C ASP A 51 5.50 -4.42 -7.37
N LEU A 52 4.89 -3.29 -7.08
CA LEU A 52 4.60 -2.25 -8.05
C LEU A 52 5.36 -0.97 -7.68
N ASP A 53 5.69 -0.17 -8.66
CA ASP A 53 6.37 1.09 -8.41
C ASP A 53 5.43 2.06 -7.70
N LEU A 54 5.85 2.55 -6.55
CA LEU A 54 5.12 3.57 -5.79
C LEU A 54 5.63 4.93 -6.22
N VAL A 55 4.80 5.67 -6.92
CA VAL A 55 5.15 7.00 -7.39
C VAL A 55 4.99 8.03 -6.29
N PHE A 56 3.87 8.00 -5.59
CA PHE A 56 3.58 8.97 -4.55
C PHE A 56 2.61 8.40 -3.52
N LEU A 57 2.92 8.62 -2.25
CA LEU A 57 2.02 8.26 -1.15
C LEU A 57 1.20 9.50 -0.81
N ARG A 58 -0.06 9.53 -1.27
CA ARG A 58 -0.90 10.71 -1.09
C ARG A 58 -1.54 10.77 0.28
N GLN A 59 -1.92 9.63 0.83
CA GLN A 59 -2.53 9.57 2.15
C GLN A 59 -2.32 8.20 2.75
N CYS A 60 -1.85 8.16 3.96
CA CYS A 60 -1.76 6.93 4.74
C CYS A 60 -1.85 7.29 6.21
N ARG A 61 -3.04 7.09 6.80
CA ARG A 61 -3.24 7.34 8.23
C ARG A 61 -4.37 6.47 8.75
N LEU A 62 -4.36 6.22 10.04
CA LEU A 62 -5.41 5.45 10.69
C LEU A 62 -6.75 6.14 10.53
N GLY A 63 -7.78 5.37 10.22
CA GLY A 63 -9.15 5.86 10.11
C GLY A 63 -9.49 6.45 8.76
N ALA A 64 -8.59 6.42 7.81
CA ALA A 64 -8.83 6.96 6.47
C ALA A 64 -8.30 5.99 5.42
N PRO A 65 -8.77 6.07 4.18
CA PRO A 65 -8.26 5.22 3.11
C PRO A 65 -6.79 5.48 2.82
N LEU A 66 -6.09 4.43 2.44
CA LEU A 66 -4.76 4.56 1.85
C LEU A 66 -4.95 5.03 0.40
N VAL A 67 -4.28 6.10 0.03
CA VAL A 67 -4.34 6.64 -1.33
C VAL A 67 -2.92 6.74 -1.88
N VAL A 68 -2.68 6.06 -2.98
CA VAL A 68 -1.35 6.00 -3.61
C VAL A 68 -1.44 6.23 -5.10
N LEU A 69 -0.38 6.77 -5.68
CA LEU A 69 -0.16 6.76 -7.12
C LEU A 69 0.88 5.71 -7.43
N ILE A 70 0.57 4.84 -8.35
CA ILE A 70 1.45 3.74 -8.73
C ILE A 70 1.67 3.75 -10.24
N ASP A 71 2.78 3.18 -10.65
CA ASP A 71 3.10 2.99 -12.05
C ASP A 71 2.97 1.49 -12.36
N LEU A 72 1.96 1.14 -13.12
CA LEU A 72 1.75 -0.24 -13.55
C LEU A 72 2.61 -0.61 -14.75
N ARG A 73 3.35 0.35 -15.29
CA ARG A 73 4.18 0.17 -16.49
C ARG A 73 3.37 -0.33 -17.68
N ILE A 74 2.14 0.14 -17.76
CA ILE A 74 1.28 -0.16 -18.90
C ILE A 74 1.53 0.89 -19.96
N ARG A 75 1.79 0.45 -21.16
CA ARG A 75 2.08 1.34 -22.28
C ARG A 75 0.91 2.28 -22.51
N GLY A 76 1.21 3.56 -22.64
CA GLY A 76 0.20 4.58 -22.89
C GLY A 76 -0.54 5.07 -21.66
N ALA A 77 -0.31 4.47 -20.52
CA ALA A 77 -0.89 4.93 -19.27
C ALA A 77 0.14 5.75 -18.49
N CYS A 78 -0.33 6.78 -17.81
CA CYS A 78 0.52 7.51 -16.88
C CYS A 78 0.57 6.76 -15.55
N TRP A 79 0.12 7.37 -14.49
CA TRP A 79 0.09 6.73 -13.18
C TRP A 79 -1.35 6.40 -12.81
N THR A 80 -1.51 5.40 -11.97
CA THR A 80 -2.82 4.98 -11.51
C THR A 80 -2.96 5.31 -10.04
N GLN A 81 -4.07 5.95 -9.68
CA GLN A 81 -4.38 6.17 -8.28
C GLN A 81 -5.17 4.98 -7.76
N ARG A 82 -4.72 4.44 -6.64
CA ARG A 82 -5.47 3.41 -5.93
C ARG A 82 -5.87 3.90 -4.56
N THR A 83 -7.11 3.58 -4.18
CA THR A 83 -7.67 3.96 -2.89
C THR A 83 -8.19 2.69 -2.22
N SER A 84 -7.79 2.48 -0.97
CA SER A 84 -8.20 1.31 -0.21
C SER A 84 -9.41 1.61 0.66
N ALA A 85 -9.88 0.59 1.38
CA ALA A 85 -10.74 0.80 2.54
C ALA A 85 -9.94 1.51 3.65
N ASP A 86 -10.61 1.90 4.72
CA ASP A 86 -9.96 2.64 5.81
C ASP A 86 -8.83 1.83 6.43
N VAL A 87 -7.74 2.50 6.70
CA VAL A 87 -6.56 1.91 7.34
C VAL A 87 -6.86 1.70 8.82
N THR A 88 -6.62 0.50 9.29
CA THR A 88 -6.82 0.15 10.70
C THR A 88 -5.53 -0.08 11.45
N ARG A 89 -4.42 -0.29 10.75
CA ARG A 89 -3.13 -0.56 11.41
C ARG A 89 -1.99 -0.20 10.47
N ILE A 90 -0.97 0.43 11.04
CA ILE A 90 0.29 0.69 10.34
C ILE A 90 1.40 0.18 11.24
N ARG A 91 2.24 -0.73 10.70
CA ARG A 91 3.35 -1.29 11.47
C ARG A 91 4.64 -1.17 10.69
N LEU A 92 5.71 -0.90 11.41
CA LEU A 92 7.06 -0.99 10.84
C LEU A 92 7.35 -2.45 10.53
N ALA A 93 7.63 -2.74 9.27
CA ALA A 93 8.01 -4.07 8.85
C ALA A 93 9.51 -4.22 9.04
N ARG A 94 9.88 -5.09 9.92
CA ARG A 94 11.29 -5.31 10.12
C ARG A 94 11.81 -6.18 9.03
N GLY A 95 12.86 -5.70 8.58
CA GLY A 95 13.73 -6.25 7.77
C GLY A 95 13.73 -7.47 7.20
N ALA A 96 13.27 -8.16 7.43
CA ALA A 96 13.38 -9.25 6.97
C ALA A 96 13.34 -9.64 5.80
N SER A 97 13.63 -9.32 5.36
CA SER A 97 13.86 -9.97 4.31
C SER A 97 13.30 -10.50 3.57
#